data_bdc59546572738e93561731d703c4da8
#
_entry.id   bdc59546572738e93561731d703c4da8
#
_cell.length_a   1.000
_cell.length_b   1.000
_cell.length_c   1.000
_cell.angle_alpha   90.00
_cell.angle_beta   90.00
_cell.angle_gamma   90.00
#
_symmetry.space_group_name_H-M   'P 1'
#
loop_
_entity.id
_entity.type
_entity.pdbx_description
1 polymer ?
#
loop_
_entity_poly.entity_id
_entity_poly.type
_entity_poly.pdbx_seq_one_letter_code
_entity_poly.pdbx_strand_id
1 'polypeptide(L)'
;QRNLAAASRYEQVIEAFSRNDVNGGFRLADDLIQSFPSTAYADQANLAVARIQVENKQLDPAVARLRQVLASTKDAELALIVRLRLARVQLSQGKADDALKTLDAVTPGAFAARYAEVRGDVLLAKGDRDGALKAYREARSGDSTTIDTGLLDLKIGELARS
;
A
#
# COMPACT_ATOMS: atom_id res chain seq x y z
N GLN A 1 -24.25 9.26 14.23
CA GLN A 1 -23.52 9.92 15.33
C GLN A 1 -22.12 9.36 15.52
N ARG A 2 -21.99 8.03 15.50
CA ARG A 2 -20.69 7.36 15.62
C ARG A 2 -19.74 7.80 14.50
N ASN A 3 -20.21 7.87 13.26
CA ASN A 3 -19.39 8.30 12.12
C ASN A 3 -19.02 9.78 12.20
N LEU A 4 -19.91 10.64 12.71
CA LEU A 4 -19.60 12.06 12.88
C LEU A 4 -18.50 12.26 13.92
N ALA A 5 -18.55 11.54 15.04
CA ALA A 5 -17.51 11.60 16.05
C ALA A 5 -16.18 11.09 15.51
N ALA A 6 -16.20 9.98 14.77
CA ALA A 6 -15.00 9.43 14.16
C ALA A 6 -14.42 10.39 13.11
N ALA A 7 -15.28 11.01 12.28
CA ALA A 7 -14.86 11.99 11.28
C ALA A 7 -14.15 13.19 11.93
N SER A 8 -14.73 13.73 13.02
CA SER A 8 -14.13 14.85 13.74
C SER A 8 -12.76 14.50 14.30
N ARG A 9 -12.61 13.30 14.86
CA ARG A 9 -11.33 12.84 15.37
C ARG A 9 -10.30 12.63 14.26
N TYR A 10 -10.75 12.13 13.11
CA TYR A 10 -9.88 11.98 11.96
C TYR A 10 -9.34 13.33 11.47
N GLU A 11 -10.18 14.37 11.44
CA GLU A 11 -9.73 15.72 11.10
C GLU A 11 -8.64 16.20 12.04
N GLN A 12 -8.75 15.90 13.34
CA GLN A 12 -7.71 16.25 14.32
C GLN A 12 -6.39 15.53 14.04
N VAL A 13 -6.47 14.26 13.61
CA VAL A 13 -5.27 13.50 13.22
C VAL A 13 -4.56 14.18 12.05
N ILE A 14 -5.31 14.48 11.00
CA ILE A 14 -4.75 15.10 9.80
C ILE A 14 -4.19 16.49 10.09
N GLU A 15 -4.86 17.26 10.92
CA GLU A 15 -4.39 18.58 11.33
C GLU A 15 -3.05 18.48 12.09
N ALA A 16 -2.93 17.52 13.02
CA ALA A 16 -1.67 17.32 13.74
C ALA A 16 -0.53 16.99 12.78
N PHE A 17 -0.76 16.08 11.81
CA PHE A 17 0.25 15.73 10.82
C PHE A 17 0.60 16.92 9.92
N SER A 18 -0.38 17.75 9.56
CA SER A 18 -0.12 18.92 8.71
C SER A 18 0.76 19.97 9.42
N ARG A 19 0.75 19.99 10.75
CA ARG A 19 1.60 20.86 11.56
C ARG A 19 2.94 20.21 11.94
N ASN A 20 3.24 19.06 11.38
CA ASN A 20 4.42 18.25 11.73
C ASN A 20 4.44 17.77 13.19
N ASP A 21 3.29 17.72 13.83
CA ASP A 21 3.14 17.12 15.16
C ASP A 21 2.93 15.61 15.00
N VAL A 22 4.00 14.89 14.70
CA VAL A 22 3.96 13.46 14.39
C VAL A 22 3.50 12.67 15.61
N ASN A 23 4.07 12.93 16.78
CA ASN A 23 3.72 12.21 18.00
C ASN A 23 2.27 12.48 18.41
N GLY A 24 1.83 13.72 18.31
CA GLY A 24 0.43 14.09 18.57
C GLY A 24 -0.51 13.40 17.59
N GLY A 25 -0.16 13.38 16.31
CA GLY A 25 -0.95 12.71 15.29
C GLY A 25 -1.05 11.19 15.54
N PHE A 26 0.02 10.55 15.95
CA PHE A 26 0.00 9.11 16.27
C PHE A 26 -0.92 8.82 17.47
N ARG A 27 -0.84 9.64 18.53
CA ARG A 27 -1.73 9.47 19.68
C ARG A 27 -3.19 9.64 19.31
N LEU A 28 -3.50 10.69 18.55
CA LEU A 28 -4.86 10.95 18.09
C LEU A 28 -5.39 9.83 17.21
N ALA A 29 -4.52 9.29 16.34
CA ALA A 29 -4.89 8.16 15.48
C ALA A 29 -5.18 6.91 16.33
N ASP A 30 -4.34 6.59 17.29
CA ASP A 30 -4.54 5.42 18.16
C ASP A 30 -5.81 5.56 19.01
N ASP A 31 -6.11 6.75 19.51
CA ASP A 31 -7.35 7.01 20.22
C ASP A 31 -8.57 6.82 19.33
N LEU A 32 -8.51 7.30 18.10
CA LEU A 32 -9.58 7.13 17.12
C LEU A 32 -9.80 5.64 16.82
N ILE A 33 -8.74 4.90 16.54
CA ILE A 33 -8.81 3.48 16.20
C ILE A 33 -9.37 2.68 17.37
N GLN A 34 -8.96 3.01 18.59
CA GLN A 34 -9.42 2.33 19.79
C GLN A 34 -10.90 2.62 20.09
N SER A 35 -11.32 3.87 19.87
CA SER A 35 -12.71 4.29 20.17
C SER A 35 -13.70 3.90 19.08
N PHE A 36 -13.26 3.83 17.83
CA PHE A 36 -14.12 3.57 16.66
C PHE A 36 -13.50 2.55 15.69
N PRO A 37 -13.19 1.33 16.16
CA PRO A 37 -12.32 0.39 15.43
C PRO A 37 -12.88 -0.12 14.11
N SER A 38 -14.19 -0.04 13.89
CA SER A 38 -14.82 -0.59 12.68
C SER A 38 -15.26 0.50 11.71
N THR A 39 -14.72 1.70 11.83
CA THR A 39 -15.09 2.80 10.95
C THR A 39 -14.07 2.97 9.82
N ALA A 40 -14.53 3.52 8.69
CA ALA A 40 -13.64 3.91 7.60
C ALA A 40 -12.60 4.93 8.07
N TYR A 41 -12.95 5.79 9.02
CA TYR A 41 -12.01 6.78 9.55
C TYR A 41 -10.88 6.16 10.35
N ALA A 42 -11.15 5.08 11.08
CA ALA A 42 -10.10 4.32 11.76
C ALA A 42 -9.12 3.72 10.74
N ASP A 43 -9.64 3.17 9.65
CA ASP A 43 -8.80 2.65 8.56
C ASP A 43 -7.96 3.75 7.95
N GLN A 44 -8.55 4.92 7.66
CA GLN A 44 -7.82 6.05 7.10
C GLN A 44 -6.76 6.58 8.06
N ALA A 45 -7.04 6.59 9.36
CA ALA A 45 -6.05 6.99 10.36
C ALA A 45 -4.85 6.03 10.38
N ASN A 46 -5.10 4.72 10.33
CA ASN A 46 -4.02 3.72 10.22
C ASN A 46 -3.18 3.93 8.95
N LEU A 47 -3.83 4.23 7.83
CA LEU A 47 -3.13 4.45 6.56
C LEU A 47 -2.27 5.73 6.62
N ALA A 48 -2.77 6.79 7.26
CA ALA A 48 -2.00 8.02 7.44
C ALA A 48 -0.75 7.79 8.30
N VAL A 49 -0.89 7.04 9.39
CA VAL A 49 0.24 6.67 10.24
C VAL A 49 1.24 5.81 9.46
N ALA A 50 0.76 4.80 8.73
CA ALA A 50 1.63 3.92 7.95
C ALA A 50 2.45 4.71 6.92
N ARG A 51 1.83 5.68 6.24
CA ARG A 51 2.53 6.51 5.26
C ARG A 51 3.68 7.28 5.90
N ILE A 52 3.46 7.89 7.07
CA ILE A 52 4.50 8.62 7.77
C ILE A 52 5.61 7.67 8.22
N GLN A 53 5.25 6.49 8.70
CA GLN A 53 6.23 5.48 9.10
C GLN A 53 7.11 5.05 7.92
N VAL A 54 6.51 4.83 6.74
CA VAL A 54 7.28 4.50 5.53
C VAL A 54 8.23 5.64 5.16
N GLU A 55 7.76 6.89 5.18
CA GLU A 55 8.59 8.06 4.89
C GLU A 55 9.76 8.17 5.85
N ASN A 56 9.59 7.78 7.10
CA ASN A 56 10.62 7.79 8.14
C ASN A 56 11.41 6.46 8.23
N LYS A 57 11.22 5.59 7.25
CA LYS A 57 11.90 4.28 7.14
C LYS A 57 11.61 3.34 8.33
N GLN A 58 10.47 3.54 8.96
CA GLN A 58 9.96 2.65 10.00
C GLN A 58 9.08 1.58 9.35
N LEU A 59 9.72 0.67 8.62
CA LEU A 59 9.00 -0.25 7.74
C LEU A 59 8.23 -1.34 8.50
N ASP A 60 8.81 -1.88 9.57
CA ASP A 60 8.13 -2.92 10.35
C ASP A 60 6.84 -2.41 11.00
N PRO A 61 6.83 -1.24 11.69
CA PRO A 61 5.58 -0.68 12.17
C PRO A 61 4.57 -0.37 11.07
N ALA A 62 5.04 0.09 9.91
CA ALA A 62 4.17 0.37 8.77
C ALA A 62 3.45 -0.90 8.29
N VAL A 63 4.18 -2.01 8.19
CA VAL A 63 3.60 -3.32 7.84
C VAL A 63 2.49 -3.68 8.83
N ALA A 64 2.74 -3.52 10.12
CA ALA A 64 1.75 -3.84 11.15
C ALA A 64 0.47 -2.99 10.97
N ARG A 65 0.61 -1.70 10.66
CA ARG A 65 -0.54 -0.83 10.43
C ARG A 65 -1.35 -1.26 9.19
N LEU A 66 -0.65 -1.55 8.10
CA LEU A 66 -1.32 -2.00 6.88
C LEU A 66 -2.06 -3.32 7.10
N ARG A 67 -1.48 -4.24 7.87
CA ARG A 67 -2.15 -5.49 8.23
C ARG A 67 -3.38 -5.27 9.09
N GLN A 68 -3.36 -4.29 9.99
CA GLN A 68 -4.54 -3.93 10.78
C GLN A 68 -5.69 -3.47 9.88
N VAL A 69 -5.40 -2.64 8.87
CA VAL A 69 -6.43 -2.21 7.91
C VAL A 69 -6.98 -3.40 7.15
N LEU A 70 -6.13 -4.31 6.66
CA LEU A 70 -6.59 -5.50 5.95
C LEU A 70 -7.49 -6.39 6.81
N ALA A 71 -7.22 -6.45 8.12
CA ALA A 71 -8.03 -7.25 9.05
C ALA A 71 -9.37 -6.59 9.38
N SER A 72 -9.45 -5.27 9.33
CA SER A 72 -10.63 -4.52 9.81
C SER A 72 -11.52 -3.96 8.72
N THR A 73 -10.98 -3.68 7.52
CA THR A 73 -11.75 -3.02 6.47
C THR A 73 -12.85 -3.93 5.91
N LYS A 74 -13.98 -3.32 5.64
CA LYS A 74 -15.11 -3.95 4.95
C LYS A 74 -15.17 -3.52 3.47
N ASP A 75 -14.26 -2.63 3.07
CA ASP A 75 -14.18 -2.13 1.70
C ASP A 75 -13.22 -3.02 0.91
N ALA A 76 -13.76 -3.86 0.04
CA ALA A 76 -12.98 -4.80 -0.75
C ALA A 76 -12.00 -4.10 -1.70
N GLU A 77 -12.38 -2.95 -2.25
CA GLU A 77 -11.51 -2.17 -3.13
C GLU A 77 -10.35 -1.57 -2.34
N LEU A 78 -10.62 -1.00 -1.17
CA LEU A 78 -9.58 -0.48 -0.30
C LEU A 78 -8.61 -1.60 0.11
N ALA A 79 -9.13 -2.79 0.40
CA ALA A 79 -8.29 -3.95 0.76
C ALA A 79 -7.28 -4.27 -0.36
N LEU A 80 -7.69 -4.21 -1.62
CA LEU A 80 -6.78 -4.45 -2.74
C LEU A 80 -5.69 -3.37 -2.84
N ILE A 81 -6.04 -2.11 -2.61
CA ILE A 81 -5.08 -1.00 -2.62
C ILE A 81 -4.08 -1.15 -1.46
N VAL A 82 -4.57 -1.46 -0.28
CA VAL A 82 -3.73 -1.61 0.92
C VAL A 82 -2.78 -2.81 0.78
N ARG A 83 -3.26 -3.91 0.22
CA ARG A 83 -2.43 -5.09 -0.03
C ARG A 83 -1.28 -4.78 -0.99
N LEU A 84 -1.56 -3.98 -2.02
CA LEU A 84 -0.51 -3.54 -2.94
C LEU A 84 0.55 -2.71 -2.22
N ARG A 85 0.12 -1.79 -1.36
CA ARG A 85 1.05 -1.00 -0.53
C ARG A 85 1.86 -1.88 0.41
N LEU A 86 1.23 -2.87 1.01
CA LEU A 86 1.92 -3.83 1.88
C LEU A 86 3.04 -4.55 1.11
N ALA A 87 2.75 -5.02 -0.09
CA ALA A 87 3.76 -5.69 -0.92
C ALA A 87 4.94 -4.75 -1.23
N ARG A 88 4.67 -3.48 -1.53
CA ARG A 88 5.72 -2.49 -1.77
C ARG A 88 6.60 -2.27 -0.54
N VAL A 89 5.99 -2.19 0.65
CA VAL A 89 6.74 -2.03 1.89
C VAL A 89 7.59 -3.27 2.16
N GLN A 90 7.03 -4.46 1.95
CA GLN A 90 7.78 -5.72 2.10
C GLN A 90 8.97 -5.77 1.16
N LEU A 91 8.81 -5.30 -0.08
CA LEU A 91 9.93 -5.19 -1.01
C LEU A 91 11.01 -4.26 -0.45
N SER A 92 10.62 -3.11 0.10
CA SER A 92 11.54 -2.16 0.73
C SER A 92 12.25 -2.76 1.95
N GLN A 93 11.61 -3.69 2.66
CA GLN A 93 12.24 -4.43 3.76
C GLN A 93 13.27 -5.47 3.26
N GLY A 94 13.37 -5.70 1.96
CA GLY A 94 14.18 -6.78 1.40
C GLY A 94 13.49 -8.14 1.48
N LYS A 95 12.19 -8.17 1.73
CA LYS A 95 11.39 -9.39 1.89
C LYS A 95 10.60 -9.70 0.62
N ALA A 96 11.33 -9.98 -0.46
CA ALA A 96 10.74 -10.20 -1.78
C ALA A 96 9.76 -11.38 -1.80
N ASP A 97 10.08 -12.50 -1.12
CA ASP A 97 9.19 -13.65 -1.09
C ASP A 97 7.88 -13.34 -0.37
N ASP A 98 7.93 -12.59 0.72
CA ASP A 98 6.73 -12.15 1.43
C ASP A 98 5.89 -11.23 0.55
N ALA A 99 6.53 -10.33 -0.20
CA ALA A 99 5.84 -9.45 -1.13
C ALA A 99 5.09 -10.24 -2.22
N LEU A 100 5.72 -11.28 -2.79
CA LEU A 100 5.05 -12.15 -3.76
C LEU A 100 3.84 -12.85 -3.15
N LYS A 101 3.97 -13.40 -1.96
CA LYS A 101 2.85 -14.05 -1.26
C LYS A 101 1.70 -13.07 -1.03
N THR A 102 2.02 -11.85 -0.65
CA THR A 102 1.02 -10.80 -0.44
C THR A 102 0.25 -10.52 -1.73
N LEU A 103 0.95 -10.37 -2.86
CA LEU A 103 0.31 -10.12 -4.16
C LEU A 103 -0.52 -11.30 -4.64
N ASP A 104 -0.04 -12.51 -4.42
CA ASP A 104 -0.65 -13.74 -4.96
C ASP A 104 -1.82 -14.25 -4.12
N ALA A 105 -2.03 -13.70 -2.94
CA ALA A 105 -3.07 -14.17 -2.01
C ALA A 105 -4.48 -13.82 -2.48
N VAL A 106 -4.64 -12.92 -3.44
CA VAL A 106 -5.94 -12.42 -3.88
C VAL A 106 -6.00 -12.32 -5.40
N THR A 107 -7.23 -12.27 -5.92
CA THR A 107 -7.50 -11.91 -7.31
C THR A 107 -7.60 -10.39 -7.39
N PRO A 108 -6.73 -9.69 -8.13
CA PRO A 108 -6.62 -8.23 -8.07
C PRO A 108 -7.73 -7.45 -8.79
N GLY A 109 -8.59 -8.09 -9.56
CA GLY A 109 -9.71 -7.45 -10.25
C GLY A 109 -9.25 -6.28 -11.13
N ALA A 110 -9.86 -5.11 -10.93
CA ALA A 110 -9.54 -3.91 -11.68
C ALA A 110 -8.11 -3.41 -11.46
N PHE A 111 -7.42 -3.87 -10.42
CA PHE A 111 -6.04 -3.48 -10.12
C PHE A 111 -5.00 -4.46 -10.69
N ALA A 112 -5.41 -5.35 -11.59
CA ALA A 112 -4.51 -6.40 -12.13
C ALA A 112 -3.24 -5.82 -12.75
N ALA A 113 -3.32 -4.71 -13.49
CA ALA A 113 -2.16 -4.08 -14.11
C ALA A 113 -1.17 -3.56 -13.05
N ARG A 114 -1.68 -2.91 -11.99
CA ARG A 114 -0.83 -2.42 -10.92
C ARG A 114 -0.18 -3.57 -10.14
N TYR A 115 -0.92 -4.64 -9.88
CA TYR A 115 -0.37 -5.83 -9.23
C TYR A 115 0.73 -6.47 -10.08
N ALA A 116 0.51 -6.55 -11.40
CA ALA A 116 1.52 -7.10 -12.31
C ALA A 116 2.79 -6.25 -12.33
N GLU A 117 2.66 -4.92 -12.33
CA GLU A 117 3.84 -4.03 -12.28
C GLU A 117 4.65 -4.23 -10.99
N VAL A 118 3.99 -4.25 -9.84
CA VAL A 118 4.67 -4.48 -8.56
C VAL A 118 5.29 -5.86 -8.50
N ARG A 119 4.60 -6.87 -9.04
CA ARG A 119 5.16 -8.22 -9.16
C ARG A 119 6.46 -8.21 -9.98
N GLY A 120 6.48 -7.47 -11.08
CA GLY A 120 7.69 -7.29 -11.88
C GLY A 120 8.82 -6.67 -11.06
N ASP A 121 8.51 -5.62 -10.28
CA ASP A 121 9.50 -4.98 -9.41
C ASP A 121 10.07 -5.97 -8.38
N VAL A 122 9.22 -6.82 -7.80
CA VAL A 122 9.66 -7.83 -6.82
C VAL A 122 10.53 -8.90 -7.48
N LEU A 123 10.11 -9.40 -8.64
CA LEU A 123 10.88 -10.42 -9.38
C LEU A 123 12.24 -9.88 -9.81
N LEU A 124 12.29 -8.61 -10.23
CA LEU A 124 13.57 -7.97 -10.58
C LEU A 124 14.49 -7.90 -9.35
N ALA A 125 13.97 -7.55 -8.19
CA ALA A 125 14.76 -7.53 -6.96
C ALA A 125 15.30 -8.91 -6.58
N LYS A 126 14.60 -9.98 -6.96
CA LYS A 126 15.06 -11.35 -6.76
C LYS A 126 16.07 -11.80 -7.81
N GLY A 127 16.33 -11.00 -8.83
CA GLY A 127 17.22 -11.36 -9.93
C GLY A 127 16.54 -12.14 -11.06
N ASP A 128 15.23 -12.30 -11.01
CA ASP A 128 14.46 -12.98 -12.08
C ASP A 128 14.08 -11.95 -13.15
N ARG A 129 15.00 -11.67 -14.06
CA ARG A 129 14.81 -10.65 -15.10
C ARG A 129 13.75 -11.08 -16.11
N ASP A 130 13.71 -12.35 -16.49
CA ASP A 130 12.72 -12.85 -17.44
C ASP A 130 11.32 -12.81 -16.87
N GLY A 131 11.16 -13.23 -15.61
CA GLY A 131 9.90 -13.14 -14.91
C GLY A 131 9.43 -11.70 -14.73
N ALA A 132 10.35 -10.80 -14.41
CA ALA A 132 10.04 -9.37 -14.27
C ALA A 132 9.55 -8.78 -15.60
N LEU A 133 10.25 -9.08 -16.69
CA LEU A 133 9.85 -8.60 -18.03
C LEU A 133 8.47 -9.11 -18.42
N LYS A 134 8.20 -10.38 -18.16
CA LYS A 134 6.88 -10.97 -18.42
C LYS A 134 5.77 -10.24 -17.62
N ALA A 135 6.03 -10.00 -16.33
CA ALA A 135 5.06 -9.31 -15.46
C ALA A 135 4.81 -7.87 -15.93
N TYR A 136 5.85 -7.16 -16.31
CA TYR A 136 5.70 -5.80 -16.83
C TYR A 136 4.91 -5.77 -18.14
N ARG A 137 5.14 -6.74 -19.02
CA ARG A 137 4.37 -6.84 -20.27
C ARG A 137 2.90 -7.16 -19.99
N GLU A 138 2.61 -8.01 -19.02
CA GLU A 138 1.23 -8.25 -18.57
C GLU A 138 0.58 -6.95 -18.07
N ALA A 139 1.31 -6.17 -17.27
CA ALA A 139 0.81 -4.88 -16.79
C ALA A 139 0.52 -3.94 -17.96
N ARG A 140 1.38 -3.91 -18.97
CA ARG A 140 1.26 -3.01 -20.12
C ARG A 140 0.09 -3.40 -21.05
N SER A 141 -0.22 -4.69 -21.14
CA SER A 141 -1.30 -5.18 -21.98
C SER A 141 -2.69 -5.08 -21.33
N GLY A 142 -2.74 -4.84 -20.01
CA GLY A 142 -3.99 -4.71 -19.26
C GLY A 142 -4.57 -3.30 -19.33
N ASP A 143 -5.55 -3.05 -18.47
CA ASP A 143 -6.11 -1.71 -18.31
C ASP A 143 -5.07 -0.79 -17.69
N SER A 144 -4.56 0.13 -18.49
CA SER A 144 -3.46 1.02 -18.12
C SER A 144 -3.91 2.36 -17.53
N THR A 145 -5.20 2.53 -17.25
CA THR A 145 -5.72 3.79 -16.72
C THR A 145 -5.20 4.11 -15.31
N THR A 146 -4.78 3.10 -14.55
CA THR A 146 -4.33 3.24 -13.17
C THR A 146 -2.81 3.20 -13.01
N ILE A 147 -2.05 3.11 -14.10
CA ILE A 147 -0.58 2.99 -14.06
C ILE A 147 0.08 4.08 -14.89
N ASP A 148 1.35 4.36 -14.57
CA ASP A 148 2.20 5.23 -15.38
C ASP A 148 2.80 4.40 -16.52
N THR A 149 2.20 4.50 -17.70
CA THR A 149 2.63 3.73 -18.87
C THR A 149 4.02 4.15 -19.35
N GLY A 150 4.39 5.43 -19.20
CA GLY A 150 5.72 5.91 -19.58
C GLY A 150 6.80 5.25 -18.74
N LEU A 151 6.63 5.22 -17.42
CA LEU A 151 7.57 4.55 -16.52
C LEU A 151 7.64 3.06 -16.80
N LEU A 152 6.49 2.43 -17.03
CA LEU A 152 6.42 1.00 -17.32
C LEU A 152 7.16 0.65 -18.62
N ASP A 153 6.98 1.47 -19.67
CA ASP A 153 7.69 1.28 -20.93
C ASP A 153 9.21 1.40 -20.76
N LEU A 154 9.68 2.31 -19.87
CA LEU A 154 11.10 2.39 -19.52
C LEU A 154 11.59 1.11 -18.84
N LYS A 155 10.83 0.57 -17.90
CA LYS A 155 11.18 -0.69 -17.21
C LYS A 155 11.30 -1.84 -18.21
N ILE A 156 10.34 -1.94 -19.12
CA ILE A 156 10.35 -2.97 -20.17
C ILE A 156 11.56 -2.78 -21.07
N GLY A 157 11.80 -1.56 -21.53
CA GLY A 157 12.90 -1.26 -22.44
C GLY A 157 14.27 -1.61 -21.86
N GLU A 158 14.51 -1.34 -20.60
CA GLU A 158 15.77 -1.66 -19.93
C GLU A 158 16.00 -3.18 -19.85
N LEU A 159 14.98 -3.94 -19.51
CA LEU A 159 15.10 -5.40 -19.42
C LEU A 159 15.21 -6.06 -20.78
N ALA A 160 14.50 -5.55 -21.77
CA ALA A 160 14.51 -6.12 -23.12
C ALA A 160 15.85 -5.91 -23.85
N ARG A 161 16.65 -4.90 -23.47
CA ARG A 161 17.95 -4.62 -24.09
C ARG A 161 19.10 -5.44 -23.55
N SER A 162 18.93 -6.04 -22.40
CA SER A 162 20.01 -6.83 -21.77
C SER A 162 19.93 -8.36 -22.09
#